data_a8e12e4e322e66e2dcad051d6127097a
#
_entry.id   a8e12e4e322e66e2dcad051d6127097a
#
_cell.length_a   1.000
_cell.length_b   1.000
_cell.length_c   1.000
_cell.angle_alpha   90.00
_cell.angle_beta   90.00
_cell.angle_gamma   90.00
#
_symmetry.space_group_name_H-M   'P 1'
#
loop_
_entity.id
_entity.type
_entity.pdbx_description
1 polymer ?
#
loop_
_entity_poly.entity_id
_entity_poly.type
_entity_poly.pdbx_seq_one_letter_code
_entity_poly.pdbx_strand_id
1 'polypeptide(L)'
;MDKKLHIGFDDTDSLKGSCTTHLATLITTEIFNQVTFLDFPNLIRLNPNIPYKTRGNGAIALRISGERSDLENSKEVVINLTEKFARIEDENTNPGIVFLEGEVPSKVMDFSKRAMWDVLTINEAEKFEKMNKIQLIKYRNGRGIVGGLSAIGNLLTNDFTYEHLTYRLPEKYGTKRLINRESIIAADKATPLTFNNVDYDYSAVMITPRGADPVFSGIRGETVSEVIKAWNLIEPLEEIAMTMIFRTNQHTNQHFVNQFSIHELRPHISAIIKGTLSKQPFYIEGSHLIFTIKDNSGEVDCAAYEPTKHFRGDLSKLTIGGQSHCIWRSETTK
;
A
#
# COMPACT_ATOMS: atom_id res chain seq x y z
N MET A 1 30.91 7.76 14.14
CA MET A 1 29.55 8.30 13.97
C MET A 1 28.75 7.29 13.19
N ASP A 2 27.65 6.88 13.75
CA ASP A 2 26.74 5.94 13.10
C ASP A 2 26.25 6.50 11.78
N LYS A 3 26.27 5.66 10.75
CA LYS A 3 25.78 6.01 9.43
C LYS A 3 24.30 5.62 9.33
N LYS A 4 23.53 6.35 8.53
CA LYS A 4 22.15 6.03 8.23
C LYS A 4 22.08 5.27 6.91
N LEU A 5 21.22 4.24 6.86
CA LEU A 5 20.89 3.50 5.66
C LEU A 5 19.36 3.38 5.55
N HIS A 6 18.83 3.75 4.39
CA HIS A 6 17.44 3.52 4.03
C HIS A 6 17.40 2.39 3.00
N ILE A 7 16.58 1.40 3.26
CA ILE A 7 16.44 0.19 2.44
C ILE A 7 15.01 0.17 1.92
N GLY A 8 14.83 0.28 0.61
CA GLY A 8 13.52 0.20 -0.03
C GLY A 8 13.42 -1.05 -0.90
N PHE A 9 12.28 -1.75 -0.89
CA PHE A 9 12.06 -2.88 -1.80
C PHE A 9 10.58 -3.10 -2.09
N ASP A 10 10.30 -3.68 -3.25
CA ASP A 10 8.95 -3.95 -3.72
C ASP A 10 8.93 -5.07 -4.75
N ASP A 11 7.71 -5.47 -5.17
CA ASP A 11 7.40 -6.41 -6.25
C ASP A 11 7.99 -7.81 -6.02
N THR A 12 7.92 -8.31 -4.77
CA THR A 12 8.48 -9.59 -4.36
C THR A 12 7.45 -10.72 -4.27
N ASP A 13 6.16 -10.40 -4.40
CA ASP A 13 5.03 -11.33 -4.27
C ASP A 13 4.45 -11.75 -5.63
N SER A 14 3.64 -12.79 -5.60
CA SER A 14 2.83 -13.23 -6.73
C SER A 14 1.42 -13.65 -6.30
N LEU A 15 0.52 -13.89 -7.26
CA LEU A 15 -0.80 -14.47 -6.98
C LEU A 15 -0.70 -15.88 -6.38
N LYS A 16 0.41 -16.57 -6.58
CA LYS A 16 0.67 -17.94 -6.07
C LYS A 16 1.23 -17.94 -4.63
N GLY A 17 1.51 -16.79 -4.06
CA GLY A 17 2.04 -16.66 -2.71
C GLY A 17 3.12 -15.60 -2.57
N SER A 18 3.84 -15.63 -1.44
CA SER A 18 4.75 -14.60 -0.95
C SER A 18 4.05 -13.29 -0.58
N CYS A 19 4.76 -12.40 0.07
CA CYS A 19 4.27 -11.08 0.45
C CYS A 19 5.42 -10.18 0.82
N THR A 20 5.47 -8.97 0.26
CA THR A 20 6.54 -8.00 0.53
C THR A 20 6.61 -7.60 2.01
N THR A 21 5.46 -7.54 2.72
CA THR A 21 5.45 -7.26 4.16
C THR A 21 5.97 -8.44 4.99
N HIS A 22 5.73 -9.69 4.56
CA HIS A 22 6.30 -10.87 5.21
C HIS A 22 7.83 -10.90 5.05
N LEU A 23 8.33 -10.63 3.85
CA LEU A 23 9.78 -10.49 3.60
C LEU A 23 10.38 -9.38 4.48
N ALA A 24 9.71 -8.22 4.61
CA ALA A 24 10.13 -7.15 5.51
C ALA A 24 10.25 -7.62 6.96
N THR A 25 9.28 -8.42 7.43
CA THR A 25 9.30 -8.96 8.79
C THR A 25 10.48 -9.90 9.01
N LEU A 26 10.77 -10.80 8.05
CA LEU A 26 11.94 -11.69 8.10
C LEU A 26 13.25 -10.91 8.14
N ILE A 27 13.41 -9.92 7.25
CA ILE A 27 14.60 -9.05 7.21
C ILE A 27 14.77 -8.30 8.54
N THR A 28 13.69 -7.66 9.02
CA THR A 28 13.72 -6.90 10.27
C THR A 28 14.14 -7.79 11.44
N THR A 29 13.60 -9.01 11.53
CA THR A 29 13.95 -9.97 12.59
C THR A 29 15.43 -10.36 12.52
N GLU A 30 15.96 -10.62 11.33
CA GLU A 30 17.35 -11.07 11.14
C GLU A 30 18.39 -10.01 11.54
N ILE A 31 18.11 -8.73 11.21
CA ILE A 31 19.07 -7.65 11.50
C ILE A 31 18.79 -6.92 12.83
N PHE A 32 17.74 -7.31 13.58
CA PHE A 32 17.24 -6.56 14.74
C PHE A 32 18.31 -6.26 15.81
N ASN A 33 19.18 -7.22 16.11
CA ASN A 33 20.21 -7.09 17.13
C ASN A 33 21.53 -6.48 16.62
N GLN A 34 21.62 -6.15 15.34
CA GLN A 34 22.86 -5.69 14.70
C GLN A 34 22.84 -4.18 14.43
N VAL A 35 21.65 -3.59 14.31
CA VAL A 35 21.47 -2.19 13.93
C VAL A 35 20.41 -1.51 14.78
N THR A 36 20.42 -0.18 14.79
CA THR A 36 19.36 0.62 15.41
C THR A 36 18.29 0.97 14.36
N PHE A 37 17.06 0.57 14.58
CA PHE A 37 15.93 1.01 13.76
C PHE A 37 15.55 2.44 14.14
N LEU A 38 15.49 3.33 13.15
CA LEU A 38 15.15 4.75 13.31
C LEU A 38 13.63 5.00 13.27
N ASP A 39 12.88 4.03 12.75
CA ASP A 39 11.42 4.05 12.65
C ASP A 39 10.91 2.60 12.61
N PHE A 40 9.60 2.41 12.80
CA PHE A 40 8.94 1.17 12.42
C PHE A 40 9.21 0.86 10.94
N PRO A 41 9.18 -0.40 10.49
CA PRO A 41 9.11 -0.71 9.07
C PRO A 41 7.97 0.10 8.43
N ASN A 42 8.28 0.82 7.34
CA ASN A 42 7.28 1.64 6.67
C ASN A 42 6.63 0.85 5.53
N LEU A 43 5.30 0.75 5.55
CA LEU A 43 4.50 0.17 4.46
C LEU A 43 3.84 1.31 3.69
N ILE A 44 4.38 1.63 2.54
CA ILE A 44 3.92 2.75 1.71
C ILE A 44 2.99 2.25 0.62
N ARG A 45 1.72 2.62 0.70
CA ARG A 45 0.74 2.39 -0.36
C ARG A 45 0.97 3.42 -1.46
N LEU A 46 1.17 2.93 -2.67
CA LEU A 46 1.40 3.72 -3.87
C LEU A 46 0.11 3.87 -4.69
N ASN A 47 0.20 4.46 -5.87
CA ASN A 47 -0.95 4.64 -6.75
C ASN A 47 -1.73 3.32 -6.93
N PRO A 48 -2.99 3.24 -6.49
CA PRO A 48 -3.77 2.00 -6.56
C PRO A 48 -4.20 1.63 -7.98
N ASN A 49 -4.04 2.50 -8.96
CA ASN A 49 -4.50 2.30 -10.34
C ASN A 49 -3.44 1.68 -11.26
N ILE A 50 -2.26 1.34 -10.74
CA ILE A 50 -1.22 0.66 -11.53
C ILE A 50 -1.74 -0.70 -12.03
N PRO A 51 -1.71 -0.97 -13.36
CA PRO A 51 -2.38 -2.14 -13.94
C PRO A 51 -1.67 -3.47 -13.67
N TYR A 52 -0.39 -3.43 -13.34
CA TYR A 52 0.46 -4.61 -13.15
C TYR A 52 0.78 -4.93 -11.67
N LYS A 53 0.05 -4.36 -10.73
CA LYS A 53 0.16 -4.75 -9.31
C LYS A 53 -0.40 -6.15 -9.08
N THR A 54 0.20 -6.89 -8.17
CA THR A 54 -0.26 -8.25 -7.80
C THR A 54 -1.53 -8.19 -6.95
N ARG A 55 -1.54 -7.33 -5.94
CA ARG A 55 -2.65 -7.09 -4.99
C ARG A 55 -2.80 -5.60 -4.70
N GLY A 56 -2.64 -5.19 -3.44
CA GLY A 56 -2.49 -3.77 -3.11
C GLY A 56 -1.10 -3.28 -3.51
N ASN A 57 -1.00 -2.13 -4.16
CA ASN A 57 0.28 -1.55 -4.55
C ASN A 57 0.98 -0.96 -3.31
N GLY A 58 1.90 -1.71 -2.70
CA GLY A 58 2.54 -1.32 -1.46
C GLY A 58 3.99 -1.76 -1.36
N ALA A 59 4.89 -0.79 -1.20
CA ALA A 59 6.32 -0.97 -1.07
C ALA A 59 6.79 -0.79 0.38
N ILE A 60 7.96 -1.30 0.70
CA ILE A 60 8.55 -1.24 2.04
C ILE A 60 9.74 -0.30 2.07
N ALA A 61 9.88 0.45 3.18
CA ALA A 61 11.14 1.08 3.55
C ALA A 61 11.52 0.72 4.99
N LEU A 62 12.79 0.29 5.17
CA LEU A 62 13.43 0.15 6.48
C LEU A 62 14.42 1.31 6.66
N ARG A 63 14.47 1.87 7.86
CA ARG A 63 15.36 2.99 8.20
C ARG A 63 16.21 2.59 9.37
N ILE A 64 17.51 2.42 9.14
CA ILE A 64 18.44 1.90 10.14
C ILE A 64 19.67 2.78 10.28
N SER A 65 20.34 2.66 11.42
CA SER A 65 21.67 3.24 11.65
C SER A 65 22.55 2.25 12.38
N GLY A 66 23.87 2.37 12.17
CA GLY A 66 24.85 1.50 12.79
C GLY A 66 26.25 1.73 12.25
N GLU A 67 27.16 0.85 12.63
CA GLU A 67 28.51 0.82 12.08
C GLU A 67 28.49 0.37 10.61
N ARG A 68 29.54 0.73 9.87
CA ARG A 68 29.60 0.43 8.44
C ARG A 68 29.52 -1.07 8.14
N SER A 69 30.16 -1.89 8.95
CA SER A 69 30.14 -3.36 8.81
C SER A 69 28.74 -3.91 8.93
N ASP A 70 27.96 -3.43 9.93
CA ASP A 70 26.62 -3.92 10.22
C ASP A 70 25.62 -3.48 9.15
N LEU A 71 25.81 -2.27 8.60
CA LEU A 71 25.02 -1.78 7.48
C LEU A 71 25.31 -2.55 6.19
N GLU A 72 26.57 -2.90 5.89
CA GLU A 72 26.91 -3.74 4.74
C GLU A 72 26.35 -5.16 4.92
N ASN A 73 26.48 -5.76 6.10
CA ASN A 73 25.86 -7.04 6.42
C ASN A 73 24.32 -7.00 6.25
N SER A 74 23.68 -5.89 6.67
CA SER A 74 22.24 -5.71 6.46
C SER A 74 21.86 -5.68 4.98
N LYS A 75 22.69 -5.07 4.10
CA LYS A 75 22.46 -5.11 2.66
C LYS A 75 22.51 -6.56 2.12
N GLU A 76 23.50 -7.35 2.56
CA GLU A 76 23.63 -8.77 2.17
C GLU A 76 22.43 -9.59 2.65
N VAL A 77 21.98 -9.39 3.89
CA VAL A 77 20.77 -10.06 4.42
C VAL A 77 19.55 -9.75 3.58
N VAL A 78 19.34 -8.48 3.21
CA VAL A 78 18.20 -8.06 2.36
C VAL A 78 18.26 -8.74 0.99
N ILE A 79 19.43 -8.78 0.36
CA ILE A 79 19.64 -9.44 -0.95
C ILE A 79 19.32 -10.94 -0.82
N ASN A 80 19.95 -11.63 0.12
CA ASN A 80 19.82 -13.07 0.30
C ASN A 80 18.37 -13.49 0.62
N LEU A 81 17.69 -12.74 1.49
CA LEU A 81 16.29 -13.04 1.83
C LEU A 81 15.34 -12.70 0.69
N THR A 82 15.63 -11.65 -0.10
CA THR A 82 14.85 -11.36 -1.31
C THR A 82 15.00 -12.49 -2.32
N GLU A 83 16.19 -12.95 -2.61
CA GLU A 83 16.43 -14.08 -3.53
C GLU A 83 15.77 -15.37 -3.07
N LYS A 84 15.75 -15.62 -1.77
CA LYS A 84 15.16 -16.82 -1.17
C LYS A 84 13.64 -16.82 -1.16
N PHE A 85 13.00 -15.68 -0.91
CA PHE A 85 11.57 -15.59 -0.61
C PHE A 85 10.73 -14.87 -1.67
N ALA A 86 11.33 -14.07 -2.55
CA ALA A 86 10.61 -13.48 -3.67
C ALA A 86 10.26 -14.55 -4.71
N ARG A 87 9.10 -14.39 -5.37
CA ARG A 87 8.62 -15.31 -6.40
C ARG A 87 9.16 -14.94 -7.78
N ILE A 88 10.50 -14.89 -7.91
CA ILE A 88 11.20 -14.47 -9.13
C ILE A 88 10.87 -15.34 -10.34
N GLU A 89 10.43 -16.58 -10.12
CA GLU A 89 9.96 -17.50 -11.16
C GLU A 89 8.61 -17.10 -11.77
N ASP A 90 7.82 -16.24 -11.13
CA ASP A 90 6.58 -15.71 -11.68
C ASP A 90 6.88 -14.55 -12.64
N GLU A 91 6.32 -14.59 -13.84
CA GLU A 91 6.59 -13.60 -14.90
C GLU A 91 6.17 -12.17 -14.49
N ASN A 92 5.20 -12.05 -13.62
CA ASN A 92 4.70 -10.76 -13.13
C ASN A 92 5.46 -10.21 -11.92
N THR A 93 6.35 -11.01 -11.31
CA THR A 93 7.15 -10.62 -10.14
C THR A 93 8.54 -10.13 -10.59
N ASN A 94 8.84 -8.87 -10.32
CA ASN A 94 10.05 -8.19 -10.78
C ASN A 94 10.71 -7.41 -9.63
N PRO A 95 11.29 -8.09 -8.64
CA PRO A 95 11.80 -7.47 -7.43
C PRO A 95 12.81 -6.38 -7.72
N GLY A 96 12.76 -5.34 -6.89
CA GLY A 96 13.74 -4.28 -6.88
C GLY A 96 14.09 -3.87 -5.46
N ILE A 97 15.39 -3.66 -5.20
CA ILE A 97 15.91 -3.20 -3.94
C ILE A 97 16.64 -1.89 -4.17
N VAL A 98 16.46 -0.94 -3.25
CA VAL A 98 17.12 0.36 -3.26
C VAL A 98 17.81 0.57 -1.92
N PHE A 99 19.10 0.88 -1.95
CA PHE A 99 19.86 1.33 -0.78
C PHE A 99 20.19 2.82 -0.95
N LEU A 100 19.89 3.61 0.07
CA LEU A 100 20.22 5.04 0.13
C LEU A 100 20.95 5.33 1.43
N GLU A 101 22.19 5.84 1.33
CA GLU A 101 23.02 6.20 2.48
C GLU A 101 22.85 7.68 2.86
N GLY A 102 22.70 7.95 4.17
CA GLY A 102 22.57 9.30 4.74
C GLY A 102 21.15 9.85 4.68
N GLU A 103 21.00 11.16 4.48
CA GLU A 103 19.69 11.81 4.47
C GLU A 103 18.97 11.60 3.13
N VAL A 104 17.63 11.50 3.19
CA VAL A 104 16.80 11.33 2.00
C VAL A 104 16.73 12.64 1.21
N PRO A 105 17.22 12.69 -0.04
CA PRO A 105 17.18 13.90 -0.85
C PRO A 105 15.76 14.36 -1.21
N SER A 106 15.54 15.67 -1.35
CA SER A 106 14.26 16.24 -1.75
C SER A 106 13.72 15.66 -3.07
N LYS A 107 14.61 15.43 -4.04
CA LYS A 107 14.23 14.77 -5.32
C LYS A 107 13.63 13.38 -5.16
N VAL A 108 14.12 12.60 -4.17
CA VAL A 108 13.55 11.28 -3.84
C VAL A 108 12.18 11.45 -3.16
N MET A 109 12.03 12.45 -2.29
CA MET A 109 10.74 12.79 -1.70
C MET A 109 9.72 13.24 -2.76
N ASP A 110 10.12 14.04 -3.74
CA ASP A 110 9.24 14.47 -4.84
C ASP A 110 8.85 13.32 -5.77
N PHE A 111 9.80 12.41 -6.05
CA PHE A 111 9.50 11.16 -6.77
C PHE A 111 8.46 10.33 -6.02
N SER A 112 8.62 10.19 -4.70
CA SER A 112 7.66 9.48 -3.85
C SER A 112 6.26 10.12 -3.89
N LYS A 113 6.15 11.45 -3.75
CA LYS A 113 4.85 12.14 -3.83
C LYS A 113 4.14 11.87 -5.15
N ARG A 114 4.86 11.85 -6.27
CA ARG A 114 4.29 11.50 -7.57
C ARG A 114 3.80 10.05 -7.61
N ALA A 115 4.53 9.12 -7.01
CA ALA A 115 4.16 7.71 -6.98
C ALA A 115 2.83 7.41 -6.26
N MET A 116 2.30 8.36 -5.48
CA MET A 116 0.99 8.20 -4.82
C MET A 116 -0.17 8.32 -5.79
N TRP A 117 0.00 8.99 -6.93
CA TRP A 117 -1.10 9.31 -7.85
C TRP A 117 -0.78 9.12 -9.34
N ASP A 118 0.48 9.05 -9.72
CA ASP A 118 0.96 8.95 -11.10
C ASP A 118 1.54 7.56 -11.41
N VAL A 119 1.80 7.31 -12.68
CA VAL A 119 2.54 6.14 -13.18
C VAL A 119 3.99 6.53 -13.39
N LEU A 120 4.89 6.01 -12.55
CA LEU A 120 6.32 6.24 -12.69
C LEU A 120 6.99 5.07 -13.41
N THR A 121 8.03 5.37 -14.17
CA THR A 121 8.75 4.40 -14.98
C THR A 121 10.04 3.93 -14.31
N ILE A 122 10.50 2.73 -14.69
CA ILE A 122 11.81 2.20 -14.29
C ILE A 122 12.93 3.17 -14.68
N ASN A 123 12.88 3.73 -15.89
CA ASN A 123 13.88 4.68 -16.39
C ASN A 123 13.96 5.98 -15.55
N GLU A 124 12.83 6.41 -14.96
CA GLU A 124 12.85 7.56 -14.04
C GLU A 124 13.54 7.20 -12.72
N ALA A 125 13.28 6.01 -12.17
CA ALA A 125 13.95 5.53 -10.97
C ALA A 125 15.44 5.30 -11.19
N GLU A 126 15.87 4.73 -12.31
CA GLU A 126 17.27 4.49 -12.65
C GLU A 126 18.11 5.78 -12.70
N LYS A 127 17.50 6.92 -13.02
CA LYS A 127 18.22 8.20 -13.02
C LYS A 127 18.82 8.57 -11.65
N PHE A 128 18.24 8.04 -10.57
CA PHE A 128 18.72 8.29 -9.22
C PHE A 128 20.02 7.54 -8.88
N GLU A 129 20.35 6.47 -9.59
CA GLU A 129 21.62 5.73 -9.43
C GLU A 129 22.84 6.62 -9.69
N LYS A 130 22.69 7.68 -10.51
CA LYS A 130 23.73 8.70 -10.73
C LYS A 130 24.05 9.52 -9.48
N MET A 131 23.24 9.43 -8.44
CA MET A 131 23.52 10.00 -7.13
C MET A 131 24.37 8.99 -6.35
N ASN A 132 25.64 9.28 -6.10
CA ASN A 132 26.65 8.38 -5.49
C ASN A 132 26.27 7.71 -4.15
N LYS A 133 25.06 8.02 -3.61
CA LYS A 133 24.54 7.48 -2.35
C LYS A 133 23.39 6.49 -2.55
N ILE A 134 23.02 6.22 -3.80
CA ILE A 134 21.92 5.33 -4.14
C ILE A 134 22.45 4.15 -4.94
N GLN A 135 22.14 2.96 -4.45
CA GLN A 135 22.41 1.69 -5.14
C GLN A 135 21.10 1.02 -5.48
N LEU A 136 20.95 0.56 -6.73
CA LEU A 136 19.78 -0.15 -7.21
C LEU A 136 20.15 -1.60 -7.51
N ILE A 137 19.32 -2.55 -7.04
CA ILE A 137 19.43 -3.96 -7.38
C ILE A 137 18.13 -4.37 -8.05
N LYS A 138 18.25 -5.01 -9.21
CA LYS A 138 17.11 -5.34 -10.05
C LYS A 138 17.10 -6.84 -10.36
N TYR A 139 15.95 -7.47 -10.16
CA TYR A 139 15.69 -8.83 -10.63
C TYR A 139 14.70 -8.79 -11.77
N ARG A 140 14.97 -9.53 -12.84
CA ARG A 140 14.20 -9.50 -14.09
C ARG A 140 14.19 -8.08 -14.69
N ASN A 141 13.00 -7.46 -14.89
CA ASN A 141 12.94 -6.06 -15.34
C ASN A 141 13.19 -5.04 -14.22
N GLY A 142 13.18 -5.48 -12.95
CA GLY A 142 13.50 -4.65 -11.79
C GLY A 142 12.46 -3.57 -11.47
N ARG A 143 11.20 -3.74 -11.85
CA ARG A 143 10.14 -2.76 -11.60
C ARG A 143 10.02 -2.34 -10.13
N GLY A 144 10.32 -3.26 -9.21
CA GLY A 144 10.30 -3.01 -7.77
C GLY A 144 11.18 -1.85 -7.29
N ILE A 145 12.20 -1.40 -8.08
CA ILE A 145 12.99 -0.22 -7.70
C ILE A 145 12.14 1.05 -7.66
N VAL A 146 11.08 1.14 -8.46
CA VAL A 146 10.14 2.28 -8.45
C VAL A 146 9.44 2.36 -7.10
N GLY A 147 8.89 1.23 -6.63
CA GLY A 147 8.25 1.15 -5.32
C GLY A 147 9.24 1.34 -4.17
N GLY A 148 10.39 0.67 -4.21
CA GLY A 148 11.42 0.78 -3.19
C GLY A 148 11.94 2.22 -3.01
N LEU A 149 12.25 2.92 -4.11
CA LEU A 149 12.67 4.31 -4.09
C LEU A 149 11.55 5.23 -3.57
N SER A 150 10.31 4.98 -3.99
CA SER A 150 9.14 5.73 -3.52
C SER A 150 8.91 5.54 -2.02
N ALA A 151 9.07 4.32 -1.51
CA ALA A 151 8.94 4.04 -0.09
C ALA A 151 10.00 4.75 0.75
N ILE A 152 11.26 4.79 0.29
CA ILE A 152 12.33 5.56 0.94
C ILE A 152 11.96 7.04 0.98
N GLY A 153 11.42 7.60 -0.11
CA GLY A 153 11.07 9.02 -0.22
C GLY A 153 9.89 9.45 0.65
N ASN A 154 9.03 8.52 1.08
CA ASN A 154 7.92 8.84 1.98
C ASN A 154 8.34 8.73 3.45
N LEU A 155 8.61 9.86 4.08
CA LEU A 155 9.06 9.89 5.47
C LEU A 155 7.94 9.75 6.50
N LEU A 156 6.68 9.75 6.09
CA LEU A 156 5.50 9.67 6.97
C LEU A 156 5.52 10.72 8.11
N THR A 157 5.95 11.95 7.81
CA THR A 157 6.20 12.97 8.86
C THR A 157 4.94 13.51 9.51
N ASN A 158 3.85 13.72 8.76
CA ASN A 158 2.68 14.47 9.23
C ASN A 158 1.35 13.71 9.11
N ASP A 159 1.23 12.74 8.20
CA ASP A 159 -0.02 12.02 7.92
C ASP A 159 0.31 10.53 7.75
N PHE A 160 0.03 9.76 8.79
CA PHE A 160 0.34 8.34 8.85
C PHE A 160 -0.58 7.63 9.85
N THR A 161 -0.68 6.31 9.67
CA THR A 161 -1.38 5.38 10.54
C THR A 161 -0.47 4.19 10.85
N TYR A 162 -1.00 3.19 11.54
CA TYR A 162 -0.29 1.95 11.82
C TYR A 162 -1.09 0.75 11.33
N GLU A 163 -0.37 -0.29 10.87
CA GLU A 163 -0.96 -1.58 10.53
C GLU A 163 -0.23 -2.70 11.28
N HIS A 164 -0.96 -3.43 12.11
CA HIS A 164 -0.48 -4.64 12.78
C HIS A 164 -0.77 -5.84 11.89
N LEU A 165 0.26 -6.41 11.31
CA LEU A 165 0.19 -7.61 10.48
C LEU A 165 0.60 -8.84 11.26
N THR A 166 -0.14 -9.93 11.07
CA THR A 166 0.17 -11.25 11.62
C THR A 166 0.31 -12.25 10.49
N TYR A 167 1.20 -13.23 10.68
CA TYR A 167 1.57 -14.18 9.63
C TYR A 167 1.36 -15.61 10.09
N ARG A 168 0.97 -16.44 9.12
CA ARG A 168 0.66 -17.85 9.29
C ARG A 168 1.92 -18.73 9.24
N LEU A 169 1.84 -19.90 9.81
CA LEU A 169 2.80 -20.96 9.55
C LEU A 169 2.73 -21.39 8.07
N PRO A 170 3.86 -21.79 7.45
CA PRO A 170 3.93 -22.12 6.02
C PRO A 170 2.94 -23.20 5.57
N GLU A 171 2.66 -24.20 6.41
CA GLU A 171 1.71 -25.29 6.13
C GLU A 171 0.27 -24.83 6.05
N LYS A 172 -0.03 -23.60 6.48
CA LYS A 172 -1.37 -22.99 6.40
C LYS A 172 -1.56 -22.11 5.15
N TYR A 173 -0.50 -21.86 4.39
CA TYR A 173 -0.61 -21.02 3.18
C TYR A 173 -1.61 -21.62 2.18
N GLY A 174 -2.42 -20.77 1.55
CA GLY A 174 -3.45 -21.20 0.61
C GLY A 174 -4.71 -21.80 1.22
N THR A 175 -4.74 -22.07 2.53
CA THR A 175 -5.95 -22.60 3.21
C THR A 175 -6.84 -21.49 3.75
N LYS A 176 -8.09 -21.82 4.10
CA LYS A 176 -9.01 -20.88 4.76
C LYS A 176 -8.44 -20.45 6.11
N ARG A 177 -8.47 -19.16 6.43
CA ARG A 177 -8.06 -18.61 7.72
C ARG A 177 -9.13 -18.90 8.77
N LEU A 178 -8.70 -19.44 9.91
CA LEU A 178 -9.56 -19.82 11.01
C LEU A 178 -9.46 -18.76 12.12
N ILE A 179 -10.53 -18.02 12.32
CA ILE A 179 -10.58 -16.90 13.26
C ILE A 179 -12.00 -16.79 13.84
N ASN A 180 -12.12 -16.49 15.13
CA ASN A 180 -13.39 -16.22 15.77
C ASN A 180 -13.94 -14.88 15.33
N ARG A 181 -15.08 -14.89 14.62
CA ARG A 181 -15.70 -13.68 14.07
C ARG A 181 -16.25 -12.77 15.17
N GLU A 182 -16.84 -13.34 16.20
CA GLU A 182 -17.43 -12.60 17.32
C GLU A 182 -16.37 -11.80 18.07
N SER A 183 -15.15 -12.36 18.20
CA SER A 183 -14.03 -11.65 18.82
C SER A 183 -13.59 -10.44 17.99
N ILE A 184 -13.66 -10.50 16.65
CA ILE A 184 -13.34 -9.36 15.77
C ILE A 184 -14.37 -8.25 15.93
N ILE A 185 -15.67 -8.60 15.99
CA ILE A 185 -16.76 -7.62 16.20
C ILE A 185 -16.61 -6.97 17.57
N ALA A 186 -16.26 -7.73 18.61
CA ALA A 186 -16.01 -7.21 19.93
C ALA A 186 -14.79 -6.28 19.97
N ALA A 187 -13.70 -6.65 19.31
CA ALA A 187 -12.50 -5.84 19.18
C ALA A 187 -12.80 -4.51 18.46
N ASP A 188 -13.50 -4.55 17.31
CA ASP A 188 -13.88 -3.38 16.53
C ASP A 188 -14.66 -2.36 17.37
N LYS A 189 -15.64 -2.83 18.16
CA LYS A 189 -16.41 -1.97 19.08
C LYS A 189 -15.59 -1.41 20.24
N ALA A 190 -14.58 -2.15 20.71
CA ALA A 190 -13.76 -1.77 21.87
C ALA A 190 -12.56 -0.89 21.51
N THR A 191 -12.24 -0.74 20.21
CA THR A 191 -11.08 0.00 19.72
C THR A 191 -11.49 1.03 18.64
N PRO A 192 -12.09 2.15 19.03
CA PRO A 192 -12.68 3.13 18.11
C PRO A 192 -11.66 3.87 17.23
N LEU A 193 -10.38 3.78 17.53
CA LEU A 193 -9.30 4.33 16.70
C LEU A 193 -8.71 3.29 15.73
N THR A 194 -9.30 2.10 15.65
CA THR A 194 -9.05 1.17 14.53
C THR A 194 -10.13 1.34 13.45
N PHE A 195 -9.83 0.95 12.22
CA PHE A 195 -10.75 1.18 11.12
C PHE A 195 -10.81 0.00 10.15
N ASN A 196 -12.00 -0.19 9.57
CA ASN A 196 -12.29 -1.22 8.56
C ASN A 196 -11.99 -2.66 9.02
N ASN A 197 -12.26 -2.99 10.30
CA ASN A 197 -12.15 -4.38 10.76
C ASN A 197 -13.36 -5.21 10.35
N VAL A 198 -14.55 -4.59 10.31
CA VAL A 198 -15.82 -5.20 9.96
C VAL A 198 -16.58 -4.31 8.98
N ASP A 199 -17.06 -4.90 7.89
CA ASP A 199 -18.05 -4.29 7.02
C ASP A 199 -19.45 -4.73 7.52
N TYR A 200 -20.15 -3.82 8.17
CA TYR A 200 -21.47 -4.08 8.75
C TYR A 200 -22.57 -4.18 7.70
N ASP A 201 -22.42 -3.59 6.51
CA ASP A 201 -23.41 -3.66 5.43
C ASP A 201 -23.44 -5.04 4.78
N TYR A 202 -22.27 -5.62 4.60
CA TYR A 202 -22.11 -6.97 4.06
C TYR A 202 -21.95 -8.03 5.14
N SER A 203 -21.94 -7.61 6.42
CA SER A 203 -21.63 -8.50 7.54
C SER A 203 -20.32 -9.27 7.30
N ALA A 204 -19.29 -8.62 6.78
CA ALA A 204 -18.03 -9.24 6.39
C ALA A 204 -16.87 -8.83 7.31
N VAL A 205 -16.01 -9.79 7.63
CA VAL A 205 -14.73 -9.50 8.30
C VAL A 205 -13.74 -9.02 7.25
N MET A 206 -13.09 -7.88 7.53
CA MET A 206 -12.20 -7.20 6.59
C MET A 206 -10.71 -7.35 6.91
N ILE A 207 -10.37 -7.83 8.11
CA ILE A 207 -8.96 -7.94 8.55
C ILE A 207 -8.23 -9.15 7.96
N THR A 208 -8.94 -10.13 7.42
CA THR A 208 -8.32 -11.34 6.84
C THR A 208 -8.26 -11.24 5.32
N PRO A 209 -7.05 -11.30 4.70
CA PRO A 209 -6.94 -11.31 3.25
C PRO A 209 -7.42 -12.62 2.64
N ARG A 210 -7.66 -12.61 1.33
CA ARG A 210 -8.02 -13.80 0.54
C ARG A 210 -6.80 -14.32 -0.21
N GLY A 211 -6.75 -15.63 -0.48
CA GLY A 211 -5.70 -16.24 -1.31
C GLY A 211 -4.54 -16.87 -0.53
N ALA A 212 -3.48 -17.19 -1.26
CA ALA A 212 -2.33 -18.00 -0.81
C ALA A 212 -1.26 -17.21 -0.04
N ASP A 213 -1.55 -15.97 0.31
CA ASP A 213 -0.59 -15.10 0.96
C ASP A 213 -0.33 -15.50 2.44
N PRO A 214 0.90 -15.29 2.95
CA PRO A 214 1.28 -15.67 4.30
C PRO A 214 0.60 -14.83 5.40
N VAL A 215 -0.02 -13.68 5.05
CA VAL A 215 -0.69 -12.82 6.03
C VAL A 215 -1.92 -13.53 6.59
N PHE A 216 -2.02 -13.60 7.92
CA PHE A 216 -3.23 -14.07 8.61
C PHE A 216 -4.23 -12.94 8.74
N SER A 217 -3.82 -11.81 9.33
CA SER A 217 -4.68 -10.63 9.50
C SER A 217 -3.88 -9.33 9.43
N GLY A 218 -4.60 -8.23 9.13
CA GLY A 218 -4.08 -6.87 9.17
C GLY A 218 -5.07 -5.94 9.86
N ILE A 219 -4.68 -5.37 11.00
CA ILE A 219 -5.47 -4.41 11.78
C ILE A 219 -4.85 -3.04 11.61
N ARG A 220 -5.65 -2.06 11.22
CA ARG A 220 -5.22 -0.69 10.97
C ARG A 220 -5.81 0.26 12.00
N GLY A 221 -5.04 1.25 12.39
CA GLY A 221 -5.49 2.23 13.38
C GLY A 221 -4.57 3.44 13.49
N GLU A 222 -5.06 4.45 14.22
CA GLU A 222 -4.37 5.73 14.44
C GLU A 222 -3.12 5.57 15.31
N THR A 223 -3.08 4.59 16.21
CA THR A 223 -1.99 4.43 17.16
C THR A 223 -1.56 2.97 17.31
N VAL A 224 -0.29 2.78 17.65
CA VAL A 224 0.27 1.45 17.98
C VAL A 224 -0.52 0.78 19.11
N SER A 225 -0.88 1.52 20.15
CA SER A 225 -1.62 0.97 21.30
C SER A 225 -2.99 0.42 20.91
N GLU A 226 -3.71 1.11 20.01
CA GLU A 226 -5.03 0.66 19.56
C GLU A 226 -4.97 -0.59 18.67
N VAL A 227 -4.01 -0.68 17.75
CA VAL A 227 -3.88 -1.88 16.92
C VAL A 227 -3.43 -3.11 17.73
N ILE A 228 -2.58 -2.92 18.75
CA ILE A 228 -2.21 -3.98 19.68
C ILE A 228 -3.40 -4.39 20.55
N LYS A 229 -4.15 -3.41 21.11
CA LYS A 229 -5.33 -3.67 21.91
C LYS A 229 -6.37 -4.45 21.10
N ALA A 230 -6.63 -4.07 19.85
CA ALA A 230 -7.54 -4.78 18.99
C ALA A 230 -7.09 -6.23 18.77
N TRP A 231 -5.80 -6.44 18.45
CA TRP A 231 -5.27 -7.79 18.25
C TRP A 231 -5.41 -8.67 19.51
N ASN A 232 -5.16 -8.12 20.71
CA ASN A 232 -5.26 -8.87 21.96
C ASN A 232 -6.71 -9.27 22.33
N LEU A 233 -7.71 -8.66 21.72
CA LEU A 233 -9.12 -9.01 21.85
C LEU A 233 -9.59 -10.04 20.82
N ILE A 234 -8.79 -10.27 19.77
CA ILE A 234 -9.12 -11.18 18.69
C ILE A 234 -8.62 -12.59 19.05
N GLU A 235 -9.44 -13.58 18.75
CA GLU A 235 -9.15 -14.99 18.98
C GLU A 235 -8.83 -15.68 17.63
N PRO A 236 -7.54 -15.86 17.29
CA PRO A 236 -7.15 -16.70 16.16
C PRO A 236 -7.42 -18.18 16.53
N LEU A 237 -7.95 -18.94 15.59
CA LEU A 237 -8.19 -20.38 15.74
C LEU A 237 -7.12 -21.22 15.03
N GLU A 238 -5.97 -20.61 14.75
CA GLU A 238 -4.76 -21.24 14.24
C GLU A 238 -3.53 -20.57 14.87
N GLU A 239 -2.39 -21.25 14.86
CA GLU A 239 -1.13 -20.73 15.37
C GLU A 239 -0.60 -19.60 14.48
N ILE A 240 -0.10 -18.55 15.13
CA ILE A 240 0.50 -17.38 14.48
C ILE A 240 2.01 -17.49 14.53
N ALA A 241 2.65 -17.49 13.37
CA ALA A 241 4.10 -17.65 13.24
C ALA A 241 4.88 -16.41 13.70
N MET A 242 4.41 -15.23 13.31
CA MET A 242 5.05 -13.95 13.64
C MET A 242 4.10 -12.77 13.50
N THR A 243 4.49 -11.64 14.08
CA THR A 243 3.73 -10.37 13.98
C THR A 243 4.69 -9.22 13.71
N MET A 244 4.18 -8.18 13.06
CA MET A 244 4.93 -6.93 12.82
C MET A 244 3.99 -5.73 12.78
N ILE A 245 4.44 -4.63 13.37
CA ILE A 245 3.75 -3.35 13.26
C ILE A 245 4.47 -2.53 12.18
N PHE A 246 3.70 -2.05 11.22
CA PHE A 246 4.15 -1.14 10.18
C PHE A 246 3.58 0.25 10.43
N ARG A 247 4.39 1.27 10.18
CA ARG A 247 3.92 2.62 10.00
C ARG A 247 3.55 2.80 8.54
N THR A 248 2.41 3.40 8.22
CA THR A 248 1.86 3.38 6.86
C THR A 248 1.12 4.68 6.51
N ASN A 249 1.00 4.96 5.23
CA ASN A 249 0.12 6.02 4.71
C ASN A 249 -1.28 5.50 4.35
N GLN A 250 -1.64 4.30 4.74
CA GLN A 250 -2.98 3.78 4.50
C GLN A 250 -4.01 4.52 5.35
N HIS A 251 -5.18 4.85 4.81
CA HIS A 251 -6.20 5.71 5.40
C HIS A 251 -5.76 7.17 5.67
N THR A 252 -4.74 7.64 4.97
CA THR A 252 -4.32 9.04 4.95
C THR A 252 -4.82 9.78 3.71
N ASN A 253 -4.62 11.09 3.68
CA ASN A 253 -4.99 11.92 2.53
C ASN A 253 -3.92 11.99 1.43
N GLN A 254 -2.80 11.27 1.58
CA GLN A 254 -1.65 11.38 0.66
C GLN A 254 -1.96 11.04 -0.80
N HIS A 255 -2.98 10.21 -1.06
CA HIS A 255 -3.42 9.85 -2.42
C HIS A 255 -4.39 10.87 -3.05
N PHE A 256 -4.92 11.82 -2.28
CA PHE A 256 -6.02 12.71 -2.63
C PHE A 256 -5.62 14.19 -2.55
N VAL A 257 -4.41 14.51 -2.98
CA VAL A 257 -3.88 15.89 -2.90
C VAL A 257 -3.92 16.64 -4.22
N ASN A 258 -4.06 15.94 -5.35
CA ASN A 258 -3.95 16.55 -6.67
C ASN A 258 -5.31 16.77 -7.31
N GLN A 259 -5.65 18.04 -7.55
CA GLN A 259 -6.81 18.43 -8.30
C GLN A 259 -6.41 18.69 -9.76
N PHE A 260 -7.16 18.06 -10.67
CA PHE A 260 -6.98 18.18 -12.11
C PHE A 260 -8.25 18.73 -12.76
N SER A 261 -8.08 19.43 -13.87
CA SER A 261 -9.16 19.67 -14.83
C SER A 261 -9.41 18.40 -15.67
N ILE A 262 -10.61 18.28 -16.23
CA ILE A 262 -11.01 17.06 -16.96
C ILE A 262 -10.08 16.77 -18.14
N HIS A 263 -9.62 17.80 -18.87
CA HIS A 263 -8.71 17.62 -20.01
C HIS A 263 -7.30 17.12 -19.64
N GLU A 264 -6.90 17.23 -18.36
CA GLU A 264 -5.60 16.73 -17.87
C GLU A 264 -5.66 15.26 -17.46
N LEU A 265 -6.85 14.68 -17.41
CA LEU A 265 -7.01 13.28 -17.05
C LEU A 265 -6.33 12.37 -18.07
N ARG A 266 -5.63 11.38 -17.55
CA ARG A 266 -4.98 10.34 -18.33
C ARG A 266 -5.12 8.99 -17.64
N PRO A 267 -4.94 7.85 -18.35
CA PRO A 267 -5.09 6.52 -17.78
C PRO A 267 -4.20 6.31 -16.53
N HIS A 268 -4.73 5.58 -15.56
CA HIS A 268 -4.04 5.11 -14.36
C HIS A 268 -3.61 6.18 -13.35
N ILE A 269 -4.04 7.43 -13.46
CA ILE A 269 -3.80 8.42 -12.39
C ILE A 269 -4.90 8.36 -11.32
N SER A 270 -4.55 8.77 -10.09
CA SER A 270 -5.52 9.15 -9.06
C SER A 270 -5.67 10.67 -9.06
N ALA A 271 -6.90 11.17 -9.14
CA ALA A 271 -7.18 12.60 -9.30
C ALA A 271 -8.40 13.03 -8.49
N ILE A 272 -8.41 14.28 -8.04
CA ILE A 272 -9.62 14.97 -7.60
C ILE A 272 -10.11 15.84 -8.77
N ILE A 273 -11.38 15.67 -9.15
CA ILE A 273 -12.04 16.52 -10.14
C ILE A 273 -13.15 17.31 -9.45
N LYS A 274 -13.27 18.57 -9.82
CA LYS A 274 -14.38 19.44 -9.42
C LYS A 274 -15.16 19.85 -10.65
N GLY A 275 -16.48 19.69 -10.60
CA GLY A 275 -17.35 20.05 -11.72
C GLY A 275 -18.82 20.02 -11.33
N THR A 276 -19.67 20.23 -12.31
CA THR A 276 -21.12 20.14 -12.20
C THR A 276 -21.63 18.87 -12.88
N LEU A 277 -22.69 18.31 -12.33
CA LEU A 277 -23.37 17.17 -12.97
C LEU A 277 -24.02 17.63 -14.27
N SER A 278 -23.62 17.04 -15.40
CA SER A 278 -24.13 17.42 -16.72
C SER A 278 -25.24 16.52 -17.24
N LYS A 279 -25.31 15.27 -16.72
CA LYS A 279 -26.37 14.29 -17.05
C LYS A 279 -26.89 13.64 -15.78
N GLN A 280 -28.18 13.27 -15.79
CA GLN A 280 -28.80 12.55 -14.66
C GLN A 280 -28.09 11.21 -14.43
N PRO A 281 -27.72 10.85 -13.19
CA PRO A 281 -27.16 9.54 -12.89
C PRO A 281 -28.11 8.41 -13.25
N PHE A 282 -27.58 7.31 -13.76
CA PHE A 282 -28.36 6.12 -14.11
C PHE A 282 -27.59 4.83 -13.79
N TYR A 283 -28.33 3.78 -13.48
CA TYR A 283 -27.76 2.46 -13.23
C TYR A 283 -27.64 1.67 -14.52
N ILE A 284 -26.54 0.94 -14.65
CA ILE A 284 -26.30 -0.05 -15.71
C ILE A 284 -26.33 -1.47 -15.14
N GLU A 285 -26.23 -2.48 -16.00
CA GLU A 285 -26.11 -3.88 -15.62
C GLU A 285 -25.01 -4.11 -14.58
N GLY A 286 -25.23 -4.98 -13.61
CA GLY A 286 -24.33 -5.16 -12.46
C GLY A 286 -24.50 -4.10 -11.36
N SER A 287 -25.57 -3.28 -11.43
CA SER A 287 -25.87 -2.23 -10.44
C SER A 287 -24.76 -1.17 -10.27
N HIS A 288 -23.99 -0.91 -11.32
CA HIS A 288 -23.04 0.20 -11.33
C HIS A 288 -23.76 1.50 -11.67
N LEU A 289 -23.43 2.59 -10.97
CA LEU A 289 -23.99 3.91 -11.21
C LEU A 289 -23.06 4.71 -12.13
N ILE A 290 -23.58 5.20 -13.25
CA ILE A 290 -22.87 6.10 -14.16
C ILE A 290 -23.40 7.51 -13.95
N PHE A 291 -22.50 8.49 -13.92
CA PHE A 291 -22.82 9.91 -13.86
C PHE A 291 -21.77 10.72 -14.63
N THR A 292 -22.14 11.86 -15.21
CA THR A 292 -21.24 12.67 -16.03
C THR A 292 -20.95 13.97 -15.32
N ILE A 293 -19.67 14.30 -15.15
CA ILE A 293 -19.20 15.57 -14.60
C ILE A 293 -18.65 16.42 -15.71
N LYS A 294 -18.93 17.72 -15.64
CA LYS A 294 -18.45 18.76 -16.54
C LYS A 294 -17.72 19.85 -15.78
N ASP A 295 -16.58 20.28 -16.30
CA ASP A 295 -15.89 21.52 -15.93
C ASP A 295 -15.70 22.43 -17.15
N ASN A 296 -14.90 23.48 -17.02
CA ASN A 296 -14.62 24.41 -18.14
C ASN A 296 -13.77 23.78 -19.26
N SER A 297 -13.16 22.64 -19.02
CA SER A 297 -12.21 21.96 -19.93
C SER A 297 -12.84 20.80 -20.69
N GLY A 298 -13.96 20.24 -20.21
CA GLY A 298 -14.62 19.09 -20.86
C GLY A 298 -15.66 18.38 -20.00
N GLU A 299 -16.05 17.21 -20.46
CA GLU A 299 -16.94 16.30 -19.74
C GLU A 299 -16.26 14.92 -19.59
N VAL A 300 -16.57 14.21 -18.51
CA VAL A 300 -16.10 12.85 -18.25
C VAL A 300 -17.20 12.00 -17.61
N ASP A 301 -17.38 10.79 -18.10
CA ASP A 301 -18.26 9.80 -17.48
C ASP A 301 -17.53 9.14 -16.29
N CYS A 302 -18.22 9.10 -15.17
CA CYS A 302 -17.76 8.52 -13.91
C CYS A 302 -18.59 7.27 -13.59
N ALA A 303 -17.95 6.24 -13.03
CA ALA A 303 -18.61 5.04 -12.58
C ALA A 303 -18.41 4.84 -11.08
N ALA A 304 -19.51 4.67 -10.35
CA ALA A 304 -19.49 4.16 -8.98
C ALA A 304 -19.90 2.68 -9.01
N TYR A 305 -18.92 1.80 -8.79
CA TYR A 305 -19.10 0.36 -8.87
C TYR A 305 -19.95 -0.20 -7.71
N GLU A 306 -20.52 -1.40 -7.91
CA GLU A 306 -21.44 -2.05 -6.96
C GLU A 306 -20.90 -2.08 -5.52
N PRO A 307 -19.63 -2.38 -5.23
CA PRO A 307 -19.11 -2.41 -3.86
C PRO A 307 -19.19 -1.09 -3.08
N THR A 308 -19.49 0.04 -3.73
CA THR A 308 -19.57 1.37 -3.09
C THR A 308 -20.96 1.74 -2.54
N LYS A 309 -21.79 0.75 -2.24
CA LYS A 309 -23.23 0.82 -1.83
C LYS A 309 -23.79 2.18 -1.41
N HIS A 310 -23.38 2.73 -0.25
CA HIS A 310 -23.90 3.99 0.28
C HIS A 310 -23.62 5.16 -0.65
N PHE A 311 -22.40 5.28 -1.15
CA PHE A 311 -22.03 6.36 -2.06
C PHE A 311 -22.85 6.37 -3.34
N ARG A 312 -23.22 5.19 -3.88
CA ARG A 312 -24.11 5.12 -5.05
C ARG A 312 -25.50 5.67 -4.75
N GLY A 313 -26.03 5.32 -3.57
CA GLY A 313 -27.34 5.81 -3.13
C GLY A 313 -27.38 7.34 -3.03
N ASP A 314 -26.31 7.95 -2.53
CA ASP A 314 -26.21 9.41 -2.43
C ASP A 314 -25.95 10.07 -3.79
N LEU A 315 -25.05 9.49 -4.60
CA LEU A 315 -24.77 9.97 -5.95
C LEU A 315 -26.01 9.90 -6.86
N SER A 316 -26.87 8.89 -6.71
CA SER A 316 -28.10 8.74 -7.50
C SER A 316 -29.14 9.85 -7.25
N LYS A 317 -29.06 10.53 -6.10
CA LYS A 317 -29.93 11.66 -5.72
C LYS A 317 -29.46 13.00 -6.27
N LEU A 318 -28.26 13.07 -6.84
CA LEU A 318 -27.72 14.30 -7.41
C LEU A 318 -28.57 14.77 -8.59
N THR A 319 -28.73 16.09 -8.72
CA THR A 319 -29.50 16.73 -9.80
C THR A 319 -28.56 17.47 -10.76
N ILE A 320 -28.97 17.56 -12.02
CA ILE A 320 -28.22 18.31 -13.05
C ILE A 320 -27.98 19.75 -12.60
N GLY A 321 -26.75 20.25 -12.76
CA GLY A 321 -26.32 21.59 -12.33
C GLY A 321 -25.87 21.66 -10.87
N GLY A 322 -26.05 20.61 -10.06
CA GLY A 322 -25.49 20.52 -8.72
C GLY A 322 -23.96 20.46 -8.73
N GLN A 323 -23.31 21.21 -7.83
CA GLN A 323 -21.85 21.11 -7.68
C GLN A 323 -21.49 19.78 -7.04
N SER A 324 -20.56 19.07 -7.65
CA SER A 324 -20.00 17.82 -7.12
C SER A 324 -18.48 17.86 -7.06
N HIS A 325 -17.94 17.30 -5.98
CA HIS A 325 -16.53 17.03 -5.85
C HIS A 325 -16.36 15.51 -5.93
N CYS A 326 -15.66 15.04 -6.94
CA CYS A 326 -15.42 13.61 -7.10
C CYS A 326 -13.93 13.31 -6.97
N ILE A 327 -13.64 12.30 -6.19
CA ILE A 327 -12.31 11.66 -6.17
C ILE A 327 -12.34 10.58 -7.24
N TRP A 328 -11.50 10.74 -8.26
CA TRP A 328 -11.47 9.88 -9.43
C TRP A 328 -10.32 8.86 -9.35
N ARG A 329 -10.64 7.62 -9.70
CA ARG A 329 -9.65 6.61 -10.09
C ARG A 329 -9.87 6.32 -11.57
N SER A 330 -8.88 6.58 -12.42
CA SER A 330 -9.00 6.21 -13.82
C SER A 330 -8.73 4.70 -13.98
N GLU A 331 -9.75 3.93 -14.35
CA GLU A 331 -9.57 2.58 -14.87
C GLU A 331 -9.75 2.63 -16.39
N THR A 332 -8.83 2.04 -17.13
CA THR A 332 -9.08 1.76 -18.55
C THR A 332 -9.94 0.51 -18.63
N THR A 333 -11.19 0.65 -19.04
CA THR A 333 -11.94 -0.48 -19.57
C THR A 333 -11.22 -1.02 -20.80
N LYS A 334 -10.87 -2.31 -20.77
CA LYS A 334 -10.44 -3.06 -21.95
C LYS A 334 -11.61 -3.30 -22.87
#